data_b72063225e74f6a40e22311866b1d3e6
#
_entry.id   b72063225e74f6a40e22311866b1d3e6
#
_cell.length_a   1.000
_cell.length_b   1.000
_cell.length_c   1.000
_cell.angle_alpha   90.00
_cell.angle_beta   90.00
_cell.angle_gamma   90.00
#
_symmetry.space_group_name_H-M   'P 1'
#
loop_
_entity.id
_entity.type
_entity.pdbx_description
1 polymer ?
#
loop_
_entity_poly.entity_id
_entity_poly.type
_entity_poly.pdbx_seq_one_letter_code
_entity_poly.pdbx_strand_id
1 'polypeptide(L)'
;MKKTLNIVESAYRAVMEEQDDTILWLLAAMQGAGAQHTVLLRANAVSYAVAGQGAPGLAIGDWVQTHAPKMDRDVADLIETRKIPVFVVQEDMSERGIERTELIADVHLVSRAAIPTMCAEHDLVHAW
;
A
#
# COMPACT_ATOMS: atom_id res chain seq x y z
N MET A 1 18.46 -7.50 -12.43
CA MET A 1 18.00 -6.48 -11.46
C MET A 1 17.50 -7.15 -10.19
N LYS A 2 17.82 -6.59 -9.07
CA LYS A 2 17.41 -7.15 -7.78
C LYS A 2 15.92 -6.92 -7.51
N LYS A 3 15.25 -7.96 -7.03
CA LYS A 3 13.85 -7.89 -6.60
C LYS A 3 13.80 -7.52 -5.12
N THR A 4 13.04 -6.51 -4.81
CA THR A 4 12.89 -6.01 -3.43
C THR A 4 11.48 -6.26 -2.93
N LEU A 5 11.36 -6.95 -1.80
CA LEU A 5 10.10 -7.08 -1.07
C LEU A 5 10.01 -5.93 -0.08
N ASN A 6 8.92 -5.18 -0.15
CA ASN A 6 8.64 -4.09 0.77
C ASN A 6 7.47 -4.49 1.66
N ILE A 7 7.77 -4.75 2.93
CA ILE A 7 6.78 -5.08 3.95
C ILE A 7 6.33 -3.77 4.59
N VAL A 8 5.08 -3.40 4.38
CA VAL A 8 4.50 -2.18 4.93
C VAL A 8 3.58 -2.53 6.08
N GLU A 9 3.93 -2.09 7.28
CA GLU A 9 3.18 -2.36 8.52
C GLU A 9 2.47 -1.13 9.06
N SER A 10 3.12 0.02 8.99
CA SER A 10 2.56 1.28 9.46
C SER A 10 1.59 1.85 8.44
N ALA A 11 0.47 2.36 8.92
CA ALA A 11 -0.59 2.89 8.07
C ALA A 11 -0.74 4.41 8.26
N TYR A 12 -1.27 5.04 7.21
CA TYR A 12 -1.67 6.46 7.21
C TYR A 12 -0.56 7.42 7.58
N ARG A 13 0.53 7.34 6.81
CA ARG A 13 1.67 8.27 6.93
C ARG A 13 1.44 9.60 6.24
N ALA A 14 0.30 9.76 5.54
CA ALA A 14 -0.06 11.01 4.90
C ALA A 14 -0.37 12.09 5.94
N VAL A 15 0.00 13.32 5.63
CA VAL A 15 -0.25 14.50 6.45
C VAL A 15 -0.97 15.56 5.62
N MET A 16 -1.26 16.72 6.21
CA MET A 16 -1.96 17.79 5.49
C MET A 16 -1.16 18.30 4.28
N GLU A 17 0.13 18.37 4.38
CA GLU A 17 1.03 18.84 3.32
C GLU A 17 1.42 17.69 2.37
N GLU A 18 1.70 16.53 2.92
CA GLU A 18 2.04 15.33 2.15
C GLU A 18 0.85 14.39 2.19
N GLN A 19 0.05 14.45 1.16
CA GLN A 19 -1.25 13.78 1.10
C GLN A 19 -1.17 12.34 0.57
N ASP A 20 -0.04 11.96 0.02
CA ASP A 20 0.25 10.59 -0.39
C ASP A 20 1.08 9.90 0.70
N ASP A 21 0.92 8.58 0.83
CA ASP A 21 1.81 7.81 1.71
C ASP A 21 3.24 7.90 1.16
N THR A 22 4.17 8.33 2.00
CA THR A 22 5.55 8.56 1.61
C THR A 22 6.22 7.32 1.04
N ILE A 23 5.93 6.15 1.61
CA ILE A 23 6.53 4.89 1.17
C ILE A 23 5.94 4.45 -0.15
N LEU A 24 4.63 4.50 -0.31
CA LEU A 24 3.97 4.15 -1.58
C LEU A 24 4.46 5.06 -2.70
N TRP A 25 4.58 6.36 -2.42
CA TRP A 25 5.14 7.32 -3.38
C TRP A 25 6.57 6.98 -3.77
N LEU A 26 7.42 6.68 -2.78
CA LEU A 26 8.81 6.31 -3.02
C LEU A 26 8.93 5.06 -3.92
N LEU A 27 8.14 4.03 -3.62
CA LEU A 27 8.15 2.79 -4.40
C LEU A 27 7.70 3.04 -5.84
N ALA A 28 6.68 3.87 -6.04
CA ALA A 28 6.22 4.25 -7.37
C ALA A 28 7.31 4.95 -8.16
N ALA A 29 8.02 5.89 -7.52
CA ALA A 29 9.09 6.65 -8.14
C ALA A 29 10.28 5.73 -8.52
N MET A 30 10.69 4.86 -7.61
CA MET A 30 11.80 3.93 -7.85
C MET A 30 11.47 2.91 -8.94
N GLN A 31 10.25 2.38 -8.96
CA GLN A 31 9.79 1.46 -10.01
C GLN A 31 9.82 2.15 -11.37
N GLY A 32 9.39 3.41 -11.43
CA GLY A 32 9.46 4.22 -12.64
C GLY A 32 10.89 4.45 -13.12
N ALA A 33 11.87 4.41 -12.23
CA ALA A 33 13.29 4.54 -12.53
C ALA A 33 13.96 3.18 -12.86
N GLY A 34 13.20 2.09 -12.90
CA GLY A 34 13.69 0.76 -13.31
C GLY A 34 13.91 -0.24 -12.19
N ALA A 35 13.57 0.08 -10.95
CA ALA A 35 13.62 -0.88 -9.85
C ALA A 35 12.51 -1.94 -9.99
N GLN A 36 12.67 -3.08 -9.32
CA GLN A 36 11.65 -4.14 -9.25
C GLN A 36 11.19 -4.30 -7.80
N HIS A 37 9.97 -3.87 -7.53
CA HIS A 37 9.37 -3.94 -6.20
C HIS A 37 8.21 -4.90 -6.14
N THR A 38 8.05 -5.54 -5.00
CA THR A 38 6.83 -6.22 -4.56
C THR A 38 6.41 -5.57 -3.24
N VAL A 39 5.13 -5.39 -3.03
CA VAL A 39 4.59 -4.81 -1.79
C VAL A 39 3.80 -5.87 -1.04
N LEU A 40 4.06 -6.01 0.25
CA LEU A 40 3.27 -6.81 1.18
C LEU A 40 2.69 -5.89 2.24
N LEU A 41 1.37 -5.75 2.24
CA LEU A 41 0.65 -5.00 3.26
C LEU A 41 0.30 -5.96 4.40
N ARG A 42 0.75 -5.64 5.61
CA ARG A 42 0.45 -6.42 6.80
C ARG A 42 0.10 -5.50 7.97
N ALA A 43 -0.38 -6.08 9.06
CA ALA A 43 -0.81 -5.34 10.25
C ALA A 43 -1.80 -4.23 9.85
N ASN A 44 -1.63 -3.02 10.34
CA ASN A 44 -2.54 -1.91 10.04
C ASN A 44 -2.52 -1.48 8.58
N ALA A 45 -1.44 -1.74 7.85
CA ALA A 45 -1.33 -1.35 6.45
C ALA A 45 -2.26 -2.14 5.51
N VAL A 46 -2.85 -3.26 5.96
CA VAL A 46 -3.87 -3.97 5.17
C VAL A 46 -5.07 -3.07 4.86
N SER A 47 -5.33 -2.07 5.69
CA SER A 47 -6.39 -1.10 5.48
C SER A 47 -6.22 -0.26 4.22
N TYR A 48 -5.00 -0.10 3.72
CA TYR A 48 -4.73 0.64 2.48
C TYR A 48 -5.42 0.02 1.26
N ALA A 49 -5.66 -1.28 1.29
CA ALA A 49 -6.28 -2.00 0.18
C ALA A 49 -7.81 -1.96 0.21
N VAL A 50 -8.42 -1.39 1.23
CA VAL A 50 -9.88 -1.26 1.33
C VAL A 50 -10.37 -0.19 0.37
N ALA A 51 -11.31 -0.54 -0.49
CA ALA A 51 -11.87 0.37 -1.48
C ALA A 51 -12.73 1.48 -0.82
N GLY A 52 -12.85 2.61 -1.50
CA GLY A 52 -13.78 3.67 -1.11
C GLY A 52 -13.28 4.60 -0.01
N GLN A 53 -11.99 4.83 0.09
CA GLN A 53 -11.39 5.69 1.11
C GLN A 53 -11.32 7.17 0.73
N GLY A 54 -11.81 7.55 -0.44
CA GLY A 54 -11.83 8.95 -0.85
C GLY A 54 -12.69 9.78 0.10
N ALA A 55 -12.15 10.93 0.51
CA ALA A 55 -12.84 11.87 1.39
C ALA A 55 -12.76 13.28 0.82
N PRO A 56 -13.71 14.16 1.15
CA PRO A 56 -13.59 15.57 0.80
C PRO A 56 -12.38 16.19 1.51
N GLY A 57 -11.72 17.12 0.85
CA GLY A 57 -10.61 17.86 1.44
C GLY A 57 -11.03 18.67 2.66
N LEU A 58 -10.08 18.89 3.56
CA LEU A 58 -10.29 19.73 4.72
C LEU A 58 -10.36 21.21 4.32
N ALA A 59 -11.20 21.96 4.99
CA ALA A 59 -11.27 23.42 4.87
C ALA A 59 -10.96 24.03 6.23
N ILE A 60 -9.93 24.89 6.29
CA ILE A 60 -9.50 25.56 7.52
C ILE A 60 -9.33 27.05 7.17
N GLY A 61 -10.26 27.88 7.64
CA GLY A 61 -10.29 29.28 7.25
C GLY A 61 -10.42 29.43 5.73
N ASP A 62 -9.48 30.17 5.13
CA ASP A 62 -9.42 30.35 3.67
C ASP A 62 -8.64 29.27 2.95
N TRP A 63 -8.01 28.35 3.69
CA TRP A 63 -7.25 27.26 3.11
C TRP A 63 -8.15 26.04 2.86
N VAL A 64 -8.02 25.46 1.69
CA VAL A 64 -8.75 24.24 1.29
C VAL A 64 -7.74 23.20 0.82
N GLN A 65 -7.82 22.01 1.37
CA GLN A 65 -7.02 20.86 0.93
C GLN A 65 -7.54 20.41 -0.44
N THR A 66 -6.67 20.51 -1.45
CA THR A 66 -7.05 20.17 -2.84
C THR A 66 -6.87 18.69 -3.16
N HIS A 67 -5.98 18.00 -2.43
CA HIS A 67 -5.66 16.59 -2.65
C HIS A 67 -5.76 15.83 -1.33
N ALA A 68 -6.98 15.45 -0.95
CA ALA A 68 -7.19 14.63 0.25
C ALA A 68 -6.54 13.25 0.11
N PRO A 69 -6.05 12.65 1.20
CA PRO A 69 -5.52 11.30 1.18
C PRO A 69 -6.54 10.29 0.63
N LYS A 70 -6.06 9.38 -0.22
CA LYS A 70 -6.86 8.35 -0.87
C LYS A 70 -6.00 7.10 -1.05
N MET A 71 -5.70 6.42 0.05
CA MET A 71 -4.72 5.33 0.09
C MET A 71 -5.06 4.16 -0.81
N ASP A 72 -6.34 3.83 -0.96
CA ASP A 72 -6.80 2.79 -1.88
C ASP A 72 -6.44 3.13 -3.33
N ARG A 73 -6.56 4.40 -3.72
CA ARG A 73 -6.19 4.85 -5.07
C ARG A 73 -4.68 4.83 -5.26
N ASP A 74 -3.92 5.16 -4.23
CA ASP A 74 -2.46 5.10 -4.28
C ASP A 74 -1.98 3.67 -4.48
N VAL A 75 -2.59 2.71 -3.78
CA VAL A 75 -2.31 1.28 -3.97
C VAL A 75 -2.73 0.82 -5.37
N ALA A 76 -3.90 1.23 -5.84
CA ALA A 76 -4.36 0.90 -7.19
C ALA A 76 -3.38 1.41 -8.26
N ASP A 77 -2.84 2.60 -8.08
CA ASP A 77 -1.84 3.16 -9.01
C ASP A 77 -0.54 2.35 -9.03
N LEU A 78 -0.09 1.82 -7.89
CA LEU A 78 1.06 0.93 -7.85
C LEU A 78 0.84 -0.30 -8.74
N ILE A 79 -0.36 -0.86 -8.68
CA ILE A 79 -0.71 -2.06 -9.45
C ILE A 79 -0.89 -1.73 -10.94
N GLU A 80 -1.74 -0.76 -11.23
CA GLU A 80 -2.19 -0.46 -12.61
C GLU A 80 -1.14 0.28 -13.42
N THR A 81 -0.54 1.30 -12.83
CA THR A 81 0.39 2.19 -13.53
C THR A 81 1.83 1.72 -13.43
N ARG A 82 2.26 1.31 -12.25
CA ARG A 82 3.65 0.92 -11.99
C ARG A 82 3.90 -0.57 -12.13
N LYS A 83 2.85 -1.38 -12.25
CA LYS A 83 2.94 -2.84 -12.37
C LYS A 83 3.66 -3.50 -11.19
N ILE A 84 3.46 -2.95 -10.00
CA ILE A 84 3.99 -3.51 -8.75
C ILE A 84 2.96 -4.50 -8.21
N PRO A 85 3.32 -5.78 -8.01
CA PRO A 85 2.43 -6.73 -7.33
C PRO A 85 2.22 -6.33 -5.88
N VAL A 86 0.97 -6.32 -5.44
CA VAL A 86 0.60 -5.99 -4.05
C VAL A 86 -0.10 -7.18 -3.42
N PHE A 87 0.43 -7.62 -2.29
CA PHE A 87 -0.09 -8.73 -1.50
C PHE A 87 -0.63 -8.20 -0.17
N VAL A 88 -1.65 -8.87 0.34
CA VAL A 88 -2.29 -8.52 1.62
C VAL A 88 -2.38 -9.75 2.49
N VAL A 89 -1.97 -9.65 3.76
CA VAL A 89 -2.02 -10.75 4.72
C VAL A 89 -3.46 -11.00 5.17
N GLN A 90 -3.99 -12.19 4.88
CA GLN A 90 -5.38 -12.56 5.15
C GLN A 90 -5.73 -12.51 6.63
N GLU A 91 -4.88 -13.03 7.49
CA GLU A 91 -5.11 -13.07 8.93
C GLU A 91 -5.21 -11.67 9.52
N ASP A 92 -4.36 -10.75 9.05
CA ASP A 92 -4.39 -9.35 9.50
C ASP A 92 -5.67 -8.63 9.07
N MET A 93 -6.21 -8.96 7.90
CA MET A 93 -7.51 -8.48 7.45
C MET A 93 -8.62 -8.99 8.38
N SER A 94 -8.65 -10.29 8.62
CA SER A 94 -9.68 -10.93 9.46
C SER A 94 -9.69 -10.38 10.87
N GLU A 95 -8.51 -10.17 11.45
CA GLU A 95 -8.35 -9.58 12.79
C GLU A 95 -8.92 -8.16 12.87
N ARG A 96 -9.05 -7.47 11.75
CA ARG A 96 -9.57 -6.09 11.66
C ARG A 96 -10.98 -6.02 11.09
N GLY A 97 -11.62 -7.17 10.89
CA GLY A 97 -12.98 -7.22 10.35
C GLY A 97 -13.09 -6.82 8.88
N ILE A 98 -12.00 -6.88 8.12
CA ILE A 98 -11.99 -6.56 6.70
C ILE A 98 -12.28 -7.83 5.91
N GLU A 99 -13.29 -7.78 5.05
CA GLU A 99 -13.63 -8.87 4.17
C GLU A 99 -13.02 -8.70 2.78
N ARG A 100 -12.82 -9.82 2.09
CA ARG A 100 -12.24 -9.82 0.74
C ARG A 100 -13.02 -8.94 -0.24
N THR A 101 -14.35 -8.90 -0.10
CA THR A 101 -15.23 -8.11 -0.96
C THR A 101 -15.06 -6.60 -0.81
N GLU A 102 -14.42 -6.17 0.27
CA GLU A 102 -14.16 -4.75 0.53
C GLU A 102 -12.87 -4.24 -0.10
N LEU A 103 -12.04 -5.14 -0.64
CA LEU A 103 -10.74 -4.78 -1.21
C LEU A 103 -10.86 -4.25 -2.64
N ILE A 104 -9.88 -3.42 -3.01
CA ILE A 104 -9.69 -3.01 -4.41
C ILE A 104 -9.35 -4.23 -5.28
N ALA A 105 -9.54 -4.09 -6.59
CA ALA A 105 -9.21 -5.14 -7.54
C ALA A 105 -7.70 -5.42 -7.61
N ASP A 106 -7.37 -6.64 -8.01
CA ASP A 106 -5.99 -7.04 -8.38
C ASP A 106 -4.97 -7.10 -7.25
N VAL A 107 -5.38 -7.01 -5.98
CA VAL A 107 -4.52 -7.39 -4.86
C VAL A 107 -4.54 -8.89 -4.67
N HIS A 108 -3.42 -9.44 -4.23
CA HIS A 108 -3.27 -10.86 -3.97
C HIS A 108 -3.35 -11.13 -2.46
N LEU A 109 -4.14 -12.11 -2.06
CA LEU A 109 -4.21 -12.51 -0.66
C LEU A 109 -3.16 -13.59 -0.38
N VAL A 110 -2.47 -13.44 0.74
CA VAL A 110 -1.49 -14.43 1.20
C VAL A 110 -1.72 -14.76 2.67
N SER A 111 -1.36 -15.98 3.05
CA SER A 111 -1.32 -16.37 4.45
C SER A 111 -0.08 -15.77 5.13
N ARG A 112 -0.20 -15.44 6.41
CA ARG A 112 0.96 -15.02 7.23
C ARG A 112 2.09 -16.05 7.16
N ALA A 113 1.77 -17.34 7.07
CA ALA A 113 2.75 -18.42 6.95
C ALA A 113 3.55 -18.37 5.65
N ALA A 114 3.09 -17.66 4.62
CA ALA A 114 3.80 -17.52 3.35
C ALA A 114 4.91 -16.46 3.39
N ILE A 115 4.95 -15.60 4.41
CA ILE A 115 5.90 -14.48 4.48
C ILE A 115 7.37 -14.93 4.43
N PRO A 116 7.80 -15.98 5.17
CA PRO A 116 9.19 -16.43 5.06
C PRO A 116 9.58 -16.84 3.64
N THR A 117 8.69 -17.52 2.93
CA THR A 117 8.93 -17.91 1.54
C THR A 117 9.04 -16.69 0.63
N MET A 118 8.16 -15.70 0.81
CA MET A 118 8.25 -14.45 0.06
C MET A 118 9.58 -13.74 0.30
N CYS A 119 10.05 -13.70 1.54
CA CYS A 119 11.36 -13.13 1.86
C CYS A 119 12.48 -13.88 1.14
N ALA A 120 12.42 -15.21 1.11
CA ALA A 120 13.44 -16.03 0.45
C ALA A 120 13.46 -15.87 -1.08
N GLU A 121 12.34 -15.54 -1.68
CA GLU A 121 12.21 -15.35 -3.13
C GLU A 121 12.67 -13.97 -3.63
N HIS A 122 13.01 -13.06 -2.72
CA HIS A 122 13.47 -11.72 -3.06
C HIS A 122 14.92 -11.52 -2.65
N ASP A 123 15.61 -10.66 -3.37
CA ASP A 123 17.02 -10.35 -3.11
C ASP A 123 17.20 -9.42 -1.91
N LEU A 124 16.25 -8.52 -1.72
CA LEU A 124 16.24 -7.54 -0.62
C LEU A 124 14.88 -7.52 0.04
N VAL A 125 14.87 -7.28 1.34
CA VAL A 125 13.63 -7.09 2.11
C VAL A 125 13.74 -5.80 2.90
N HIS A 126 12.80 -4.89 2.69
CA HIS A 126 12.68 -3.66 3.47
C HIS A 126 11.39 -3.72 4.29
N ALA A 127 11.47 -3.30 5.55
CA ALA A 127 10.32 -3.18 6.45
C ALA A 127 10.07 -1.70 6.75
N TRP A 128 8.81 -1.29 6.58
CA TRP A 128 8.39 0.11 6.72
C TRP A 128 7.29 0.28 7.77
#